data_b62f032396374bd67ff15d02719ecb17
#
_entry.id   b62f032396374bd67ff15d02719ecb17
#
_cell.length_a   1.000
_cell.length_b   1.000
_cell.length_c   1.000
_cell.angle_alpha   90.00
_cell.angle_beta   90.00
_cell.angle_gamma   90.00
#
_symmetry.space_group_name_H-M   'P 1'
#
loop_
_entity.id
_entity.type
_entity.pdbx_description
1 polymer ?
#
loop_
_entity_poly.entity_id
_entity_poly.type
_entity_poly.pdbx_seq_one_letter_code
_entity_poly.pdbx_strand_id
1 'polypeptide(L)'
;LSRIPHERRLEKKWKARNEDGSIQPVTSIEDVPLQKGKWLVLARYNDKLIKLKPLLKDMGIYFEYKKRKSYPTRLYAAIENYTRWTRGSLLSISECRDLFEYFGKEFPKKEERMYDLKEFGYSHTQRWFEVFETEPEDSLYIRNMMQAGEELSKEARVKLSTIHAAK
;
A
#
# COMPACT_ATOMS: atom_id res chain seq x y z
N LEU A 1 -10.75 -31.89 -22.17
CA LEU A 1 -10.07 -31.85 -20.87
C LEU A 1 -9.37 -33.20 -20.69
N SER A 2 -8.05 -33.25 -20.98
CA SER A 2 -7.25 -34.47 -20.76
C SER A 2 -7.20 -34.76 -19.26
N ARG A 3 -7.72 -35.89 -18.83
CA ARG A 3 -7.59 -36.37 -17.45
C ARG A 3 -6.15 -36.76 -17.20
N ILE A 4 -5.51 -36.14 -16.19
CA ILE A 4 -4.18 -36.58 -15.76
C ILE A 4 -4.31 -38.01 -15.26
N PRO A 5 -3.49 -38.97 -15.79
CA PRO A 5 -3.52 -40.35 -15.33
C PRO A 5 -3.34 -40.47 -13.83
N HIS A 6 -4.05 -41.40 -13.20
CA HIS A 6 -4.08 -41.59 -11.75
C HIS A 6 -2.68 -41.75 -11.14
N GLU A 7 -1.77 -42.41 -11.89
CA GLU A 7 -0.38 -42.73 -11.54
C GLU A 7 0.53 -41.48 -11.40
N ARG A 8 0.11 -40.30 -11.94
CA ARG A 8 0.83 -39.02 -11.83
C ARG A 8 0.27 -38.09 -10.81
N ARG A 9 -0.71 -38.50 -10.03
CA ARG A 9 -1.26 -37.69 -8.94
C ARG A 9 -0.41 -37.88 -7.69
N LEU A 10 0.33 -36.84 -7.31
CA LEU A 10 0.95 -36.78 -5.98
C LEU A 10 -0.13 -36.92 -4.93
N GLU A 11 0.01 -37.91 -4.06
CA GLU A 11 -0.86 -38.06 -2.87
C GLU A 11 -0.67 -36.86 -1.94
N LYS A 12 -1.63 -35.95 -1.95
CA LYS A 12 -1.59 -34.81 -1.04
C LYS A 12 -2.18 -35.24 0.29
N LYS A 13 -1.36 -35.38 1.31
CA LYS A 13 -1.81 -35.55 2.68
C LYS A 13 -2.41 -34.26 3.20
N TRP A 14 -3.73 -34.18 3.22
CA TRP A 14 -4.45 -33.06 3.82
C TRP A 14 -4.61 -33.32 5.32
N LYS A 15 -4.22 -32.34 6.13
CA LYS A 15 -4.55 -32.31 7.55
C LYS A 15 -5.55 -31.19 7.74
N ALA A 16 -6.79 -31.53 8.10
CA ALA A 16 -7.78 -30.53 8.44
C ALA A 16 -7.32 -29.72 9.66
N ARG A 17 -7.69 -28.45 9.73
CA ARG A 17 -7.55 -27.68 10.96
C ARG A 17 -8.58 -28.18 11.98
N ASN A 18 -8.22 -28.09 13.26
CA ASN A 18 -9.14 -28.47 14.35
C ASN A 18 -10.24 -27.41 14.60
N GLU A 19 -10.20 -26.29 13.88
CA GLU A 19 -11.14 -25.20 14.03
C GLU A 19 -12.18 -25.27 12.90
N ASP A 20 -13.45 -25.18 13.27
CA ASP A 20 -14.54 -25.08 12.31
C ASP A 20 -14.51 -23.71 11.62
N GLY A 21 -14.68 -23.72 10.30
CA GLY A 21 -14.86 -22.52 9.51
C GLY A 21 -16.35 -22.15 9.37
N SER A 22 -16.64 -20.92 9.02
CA SER A 22 -17.97 -20.48 8.65
C SER A 22 -18.00 -19.93 7.23
N ILE A 23 -19.15 -20.08 6.56
CA ILE A 23 -19.40 -19.48 5.24
C ILE A 23 -20.51 -18.45 5.42
N GLN A 24 -20.23 -17.22 5.04
CA GLN A 24 -21.19 -16.13 5.07
C GLN A 24 -21.32 -15.54 3.65
N PRO A 25 -22.50 -15.63 3.00
CA PRO A 25 -22.73 -14.98 1.73
C PRO A 25 -22.81 -13.45 1.93
N VAL A 26 -22.20 -12.70 1.01
CA VAL A 26 -22.27 -11.23 0.98
C VAL A 26 -22.63 -10.78 -0.43
N THR A 27 -23.35 -9.68 -0.56
CA THR A 27 -23.79 -9.15 -1.85
C THR A 27 -22.76 -8.21 -2.45
N SER A 28 -22.07 -7.41 -1.59
CA SER A 28 -21.06 -6.46 -1.99
C SER A 28 -19.77 -6.64 -1.18
N ILE A 29 -18.65 -6.19 -1.72
CA ILE A 29 -17.38 -6.14 -0.99
C ILE A 29 -17.44 -5.11 0.15
N GLU A 30 -18.30 -4.12 0.06
CA GLU A 30 -18.52 -3.10 1.09
C GLU A 30 -19.14 -3.69 2.36
N ASP A 31 -19.86 -4.80 2.23
CA ASP A 31 -20.45 -5.54 3.37
C ASP A 31 -19.39 -6.33 4.14
N VAL A 32 -18.16 -6.45 3.59
CA VAL A 32 -17.08 -7.20 4.24
C VAL A 32 -16.25 -6.24 5.11
N PRO A 33 -16.05 -6.54 6.41
CA PRO A 33 -15.32 -5.65 7.33
C PRO A 33 -13.81 -5.68 7.11
N LEU A 34 -13.36 -5.25 5.90
CA LEU A 34 -11.96 -5.29 5.47
C LEU A 34 -11.03 -4.40 6.31
N GLN A 35 -11.60 -3.47 7.09
CA GLN A 35 -10.85 -2.62 8.02
C GLN A 35 -10.32 -3.38 9.23
N LYS A 36 -10.80 -4.62 9.47
CA LYS A 36 -10.39 -5.43 10.62
C LYS A 36 -9.87 -6.80 10.16
N GLY A 37 -8.82 -7.30 10.84
CA GLY A 37 -8.27 -8.62 10.56
C GLY A 37 -7.41 -8.68 9.29
N LYS A 38 -7.09 -9.90 8.86
CA LYS A 38 -6.32 -10.19 7.64
C LYS A 38 -7.21 -10.90 6.63
N TRP A 39 -7.19 -10.44 5.40
CA TRP A 39 -8.07 -10.90 4.34
C TRP A 39 -7.29 -11.37 3.12
N LEU A 40 -7.69 -12.50 2.58
CA LEU A 40 -7.27 -12.96 1.27
C LEU A 40 -8.48 -12.96 0.33
N VAL A 41 -8.51 -12.01 -0.58
CA VAL A 41 -9.56 -11.89 -1.59
C VAL A 41 -9.15 -12.67 -2.82
N LEU A 42 -9.92 -13.69 -3.15
CA LEU A 42 -9.65 -14.59 -4.27
C LEU A 42 -10.67 -14.40 -5.39
N ALA A 43 -10.18 -14.31 -6.61
CA ALA A 43 -11.02 -14.35 -7.80
C ALA A 43 -10.50 -15.38 -8.81
N ARG A 44 -11.38 -15.89 -9.65
CA ARG A 44 -11.00 -16.80 -10.74
C ARG A 44 -10.17 -16.08 -11.80
N TYR A 45 -10.54 -14.84 -12.12
CA TYR A 45 -9.95 -14.03 -13.19
C TYR A 45 -9.40 -12.69 -12.67
N ASN A 46 -8.34 -12.20 -13.29
CA ASN A 46 -7.70 -10.93 -12.92
C ASN A 46 -8.61 -9.71 -13.15
N ASP A 47 -9.47 -9.74 -14.16
CA ASP A 47 -10.39 -8.62 -14.46
C ASP A 47 -11.29 -8.27 -13.26
N LYS A 48 -11.74 -9.27 -12.51
CA LYS A 48 -12.52 -9.06 -11.30
C LYS A 48 -11.72 -8.34 -10.21
N LEU A 49 -10.46 -8.75 -10.02
CA LEU A 49 -9.57 -8.08 -9.06
C LEU A 49 -9.21 -6.65 -9.50
N ILE A 50 -9.03 -6.42 -10.79
CA ILE A 50 -8.74 -5.07 -11.33
C ILE A 50 -9.92 -4.13 -11.05
N LYS A 51 -11.16 -4.58 -11.27
CA LYS A 51 -12.37 -3.80 -10.99
C LYS A 51 -12.59 -3.51 -9.51
N LEU A 52 -12.05 -4.35 -8.63
CA LEU A 52 -12.15 -4.17 -7.18
C LEU A 52 -11.19 -3.10 -6.64
N LYS A 53 -10.05 -2.86 -7.31
CA LYS A 53 -9.02 -1.93 -6.83
C LYS A 53 -9.52 -0.50 -6.59
N PRO A 54 -10.28 0.14 -7.51
CA PRO A 54 -10.82 1.47 -7.26
C PRO A 54 -11.69 1.52 -6.00
N LEU A 55 -12.59 0.54 -5.83
CA LEU A 55 -13.47 0.48 -4.65
C LEU A 55 -12.67 0.39 -3.34
N LEU A 56 -11.62 -0.44 -3.31
CA LEU A 56 -10.74 -0.53 -2.13
C LEU A 56 -9.97 0.76 -1.88
N LYS A 57 -9.55 1.47 -2.94
CA LYS A 57 -8.91 2.78 -2.83
C LYS A 57 -9.87 3.83 -2.26
N ASP A 58 -11.12 3.87 -2.74
CA ASP A 58 -12.16 4.78 -2.25
C ASP A 58 -12.50 4.52 -0.78
N MET A 59 -12.47 3.25 -0.36
CA MET A 59 -12.64 2.85 1.05
C MET A 59 -11.40 3.15 1.91
N GLY A 60 -10.31 3.65 1.36
CA GLY A 60 -9.06 3.91 2.08
C GLY A 60 -8.36 2.64 2.57
N ILE A 61 -8.57 1.50 1.91
CA ILE A 61 -8.01 0.22 2.34
C ILE A 61 -6.65 -0.03 1.70
N TYR A 62 -5.64 -0.28 2.53
CA TYR A 62 -4.34 -0.74 2.09
C TYR A 62 -4.38 -2.20 1.67
N PHE A 63 -4.04 -2.46 0.40
CA PHE A 63 -4.01 -3.81 -0.15
C PHE A 63 -2.74 -4.12 -0.94
N GLU A 64 -2.47 -5.39 -1.10
CA GLU A 64 -1.41 -5.92 -1.96
C GLU A 64 -2.03 -6.69 -3.14
N TYR A 65 -1.50 -6.46 -4.34
CA TYR A 65 -1.86 -7.19 -5.55
C TYR A 65 -0.61 -7.59 -6.32
N LYS A 66 -0.44 -8.88 -6.62
CA LYS A 66 0.76 -9.42 -7.30
C LYS A 66 2.06 -9.00 -6.60
N LYS A 67 2.10 -9.07 -5.29
CA LYS A 67 3.24 -8.66 -4.44
C LYS A 67 3.62 -7.17 -4.55
N ARG A 68 2.74 -6.34 -5.09
CA ARG A 68 2.93 -4.89 -5.17
C ARG A 68 1.96 -4.19 -4.23
N LYS A 69 2.45 -3.22 -3.52
CA LYS A 69 1.66 -2.34 -2.66
C LYS A 69 0.70 -1.50 -3.51
N SER A 70 -0.48 -1.18 -2.96
CA SER A 70 -1.53 -0.43 -3.65
C SER A 70 -1.25 1.06 -3.81
N TYR A 71 -0.20 1.57 -3.20
CA TYR A 71 0.20 2.97 -3.23
C TYR A 71 1.62 3.15 -3.78
N PRO A 72 1.99 4.35 -4.27
CA PRO A 72 3.35 4.68 -4.72
C PRO A 72 4.32 4.67 -3.53
N THR A 73 5.20 3.68 -3.47
CA THR A 73 6.12 3.51 -2.32
C THR A 73 7.13 4.64 -2.17
N ARG A 74 7.57 5.24 -3.29
CA ARG A 74 8.48 6.41 -3.26
C ARG A 74 7.79 7.63 -2.65
N LEU A 75 6.55 7.90 -3.03
CA LEU A 75 5.77 8.99 -2.45
C LEU A 75 5.59 8.79 -0.95
N TYR A 76 5.25 7.57 -0.52
CA TYR A 76 5.11 7.29 0.90
C TYR A 76 6.43 7.48 1.67
N ALA A 77 7.56 7.04 1.11
CA ALA A 77 8.88 7.27 1.73
C ALA A 77 9.20 8.78 1.85
N ALA A 78 8.87 9.56 0.83
CA ALA A 78 9.00 11.01 0.90
C ALA A 78 8.11 11.63 1.99
N ILE A 79 6.87 11.16 2.13
CA ILE A 79 5.95 11.60 3.20
C ILE A 79 6.51 11.24 4.58
N GLU A 80 7.09 10.06 4.76
CA GLU A 80 7.73 9.67 6.04
C GLU A 80 8.92 10.58 6.36
N ASN A 81 9.79 10.86 5.39
CA ASN A 81 10.93 11.77 5.55
C ASN A 81 10.47 13.19 5.91
N TYR A 82 9.47 13.70 5.19
CA TYR A 82 8.88 15.01 5.49
C TYR A 82 8.28 15.06 6.89
N THR A 83 7.55 14.01 7.29
CA THR A 83 6.96 13.90 8.62
C THR A 83 8.02 13.82 9.72
N ARG A 84 9.13 13.11 9.51
CA ARG A 84 10.27 13.10 10.43
C ARG A 84 10.88 14.48 10.58
N TRP A 85 11.06 15.18 9.47
CA TRP A 85 11.56 16.54 9.50
C TRP A 85 10.62 17.50 10.26
N THR A 86 9.30 17.43 10.05
CA THR A 86 8.34 18.27 10.81
C THR A 86 8.39 18.02 12.31
N ARG A 87 8.92 16.86 12.74
CA ARG A 87 9.16 16.49 14.14
C ARG A 87 10.55 16.90 14.65
N GLY A 88 11.32 17.64 13.86
CA GLY A 88 12.63 18.18 14.24
C GLY A 88 13.83 17.34 13.81
N SER A 89 13.65 16.28 13.01
CA SER A 89 14.78 15.53 12.46
C SER A 89 15.43 16.29 11.30
N LEU A 90 16.74 16.23 11.20
CA LEU A 90 17.45 16.64 10.00
C LEU A 90 17.42 15.53 8.95
N LEU A 91 17.57 15.92 7.67
CA LEU A 91 17.53 15.02 6.53
C LEU A 91 18.90 14.91 5.85
N SER A 92 19.24 13.73 5.36
CA SER A 92 20.39 13.51 4.51
C SER A 92 20.22 14.13 3.12
N ILE A 93 21.31 14.27 2.38
CA ILE A 93 21.26 14.80 1.00
C ILE A 93 20.36 13.94 0.08
N SER A 94 20.38 12.62 0.22
CA SER A 94 19.55 11.71 -0.56
C SER A 94 18.05 11.90 -0.25
N GLU A 95 17.70 11.99 1.03
CA GLU A 95 16.32 12.24 1.47
C GLU A 95 15.83 13.62 1.00
N CYS A 96 16.69 14.63 1.03
CA CYS A 96 16.37 15.95 0.47
C CYS A 96 16.14 15.91 -1.03
N ARG A 97 16.99 15.20 -1.80
CA ARG A 97 16.79 15.04 -3.25
C ARG A 97 15.46 14.37 -3.58
N ASP A 98 15.14 13.29 -2.88
CA ASP A 98 13.86 12.59 -3.05
C ASP A 98 12.67 13.51 -2.74
N LEU A 99 12.76 14.35 -1.70
CA LEU A 99 11.72 15.31 -1.34
C LEU A 99 11.58 16.43 -2.37
N PHE A 100 12.71 16.94 -2.87
CA PHE A 100 12.71 18.05 -3.84
C PHE A 100 12.10 17.64 -5.19
N GLU A 101 12.18 16.36 -5.58
CA GLU A 101 11.41 15.85 -6.71
C GLU A 101 9.89 16.10 -6.53
N TYR A 102 9.38 15.90 -5.30
CA TYR A 102 7.97 16.15 -4.98
C TYR A 102 7.64 17.63 -4.73
N PHE A 103 8.63 18.49 -4.55
CA PHE A 103 8.43 19.94 -4.54
C PHE A 103 8.48 20.55 -5.95
N GLY A 104 8.61 19.74 -7.00
CA GLY A 104 8.78 20.20 -8.37
C GLY A 104 10.07 20.97 -8.60
N LYS A 105 11.12 20.71 -7.81
CA LYS A 105 12.39 21.48 -7.82
C LYS A 105 13.58 20.55 -7.75
N GLU A 106 14.70 21.01 -8.27
CA GLU A 106 15.99 20.36 -8.07
C GLU A 106 16.59 20.75 -6.71
N PHE A 107 17.18 19.80 -6.00
CA PHE A 107 17.86 20.08 -4.73
C PHE A 107 19.15 20.87 -4.98
N PRO A 108 19.31 22.08 -4.42
CA PRO A 108 20.36 23.01 -4.85
C PRO A 108 21.75 22.76 -4.23
N LYS A 109 21.90 21.78 -3.31
CA LYS A 109 23.14 21.52 -2.59
C LYS A 109 23.81 20.22 -3.04
N LYS A 110 25.17 20.19 -2.97
CA LYS A 110 25.99 19.03 -3.33
C LYS A 110 26.78 18.46 -2.15
N GLU A 111 26.85 19.21 -1.04
CA GLU A 111 27.63 18.82 0.14
C GLU A 111 26.94 17.69 0.89
N GLU A 112 27.71 16.69 1.29
CA GLU A 112 27.21 15.58 2.11
C GLU A 112 27.13 15.99 3.58
N ARG A 113 26.02 16.59 3.96
CA ARG A 113 25.68 16.90 5.35
C ARG A 113 24.19 16.67 5.61
N MET A 114 23.79 16.84 6.84
CA MET A 114 22.37 16.87 7.22
C MET A 114 21.80 18.28 6.99
N TYR A 115 20.55 18.33 6.54
CA TYR A 115 19.87 19.57 6.15
C TYR A 115 18.58 19.76 6.95
N ASP A 116 18.29 21.02 7.27
CA ASP A 116 16.98 21.47 7.71
C ASP A 116 16.25 22.12 6.51
N LEU A 117 15.04 21.65 6.19
CA LEU A 117 14.27 22.21 5.06
C LEU A 117 13.89 23.70 5.29
N LYS A 118 14.01 24.19 6.50
CA LYS A 118 13.87 25.64 6.79
C LYS A 118 14.92 26.48 6.03
N GLU A 119 16.09 25.93 5.78
CA GLU A 119 17.13 26.58 4.96
C GLU A 119 16.64 26.89 3.53
N PHE A 120 15.58 26.22 3.09
CA PHE A 120 14.99 26.35 1.76
C PHE A 120 13.60 26.96 1.77
N GLY A 121 13.17 27.54 2.92
CA GLY A 121 11.91 28.26 3.05
C GLY A 121 10.68 27.42 3.42
N TYR A 122 10.88 26.13 3.78
CA TYR A 122 9.78 25.28 4.25
C TYR A 122 9.53 25.47 5.75
N SER A 123 8.29 25.22 6.19
CA SER A 123 7.89 25.35 7.59
C SER A 123 7.40 24.01 8.13
N HIS A 124 7.72 23.71 9.39
CA HIS A 124 7.21 22.54 10.12
C HIS A 124 5.69 22.51 10.28
N THR A 125 5.00 23.65 10.08
CA THR A 125 3.55 23.77 10.19
C THR A 125 2.82 23.40 8.91
N GLN A 126 3.52 23.35 7.76
CA GLN A 126 2.94 22.95 6.48
C GLN A 126 2.72 21.45 6.44
N ARG A 127 1.61 21.03 5.86
CA ARG A 127 1.32 19.61 5.66
C ARG A 127 1.92 19.15 4.33
N TRP A 128 2.38 17.91 4.25
CA TRP A 128 3.03 17.39 3.04
C TRP A 128 2.17 17.58 1.78
N PHE A 129 0.85 17.37 1.88
CA PHE A 129 -0.06 17.50 0.73
C PHE A 129 -0.32 18.96 0.29
N GLU A 130 0.18 19.94 1.03
CA GLU A 130 0.14 21.36 0.66
C GLU A 130 1.38 21.78 -0.13
N VAL A 131 2.47 20.99 -0.04
CA VAL A 131 3.77 21.33 -0.61
C VAL A 131 4.27 20.33 -1.66
N PHE A 132 3.71 19.12 -1.69
CA PHE A 132 4.09 18.10 -2.68
C PHE A 132 3.28 18.25 -3.96
N GLU A 133 3.96 18.26 -5.09
CA GLU A 133 3.37 18.12 -6.42
C GLU A 133 3.18 16.63 -6.72
N THR A 134 1.96 16.14 -6.52
CA THR A 134 1.61 14.73 -6.70
C THR A 134 0.29 14.58 -7.45
N GLU A 135 0.06 13.42 -8.05
CA GLU A 135 -1.25 13.10 -8.61
C GLU A 135 -2.33 13.17 -7.51
N PRO A 136 -3.42 13.92 -7.73
CA PRO A 136 -4.46 14.12 -6.72
C PRO A 136 -5.05 12.81 -6.18
N GLU A 137 -5.21 11.79 -7.03
CA GLU A 137 -5.73 10.48 -6.63
C GLU A 137 -4.80 9.75 -5.64
N ASP A 138 -3.49 9.77 -5.89
CA ASP A 138 -2.52 9.12 -5.02
C ASP A 138 -2.41 9.85 -3.67
N SER A 139 -2.41 11.19 -3.70
CA SER A 139 -2.44 12.02 -2.49
C SER A 139 -3.68 11.74 -1.65
N LEU A 140 -4.85 11.73 -2.27
CA LEU A 140 -6.12 11.45 -1.58
C LEU A 140 -6.13 10.03 -0.99
N TYR A 141 -5.71 9.05 -1.76
CA TYR A 141 -5.70 7.66 -1.32
C TYR A 141 -4.76 7.44 -0.10
N ILE A 142 -3.54 7.98 -0.15
CA ILE A 142 -2.61 7.88 1.00
C ILE A 142 -3.20 8.56 2.24
N ARG A 143 -3.81 9.73 2.08
CA ARG A 143 -4.49 10.43 3.20
C ARG A 143 -5.63 9.59 3.79
N ASN A 144 -6.47 9.01 2.95
CA ASN A 144 -7.58 8.16 3.39
C ASN A 144 -7.08 6.92 4.15
N MET A 145 -6.02 6.25 3.66
CA MET A 145 -5.40 5.13 4.37
C MET A 145 -4.85 5.54 5.73
N MET A 146 -4.14 6.68 5.80
CA MET A 146 -3.59 7.20 7.07
C MET A 146 -4.70 7.56 8.06
N GLN A 147 -5.80 8.16 7.60
CA GLN A 147 -6.97 8.48 8.43
C GLN A 147 -7.70 7.22 8.91
N ALA A 148 -7.75 6.18 8.09
CA ALA A 148 -8.30 4.88 8.46
C ALA A 148 -7.40 4.09 9.44
N GLY A 149 -6.21 4.62 9.77
CA GLY A 149 -5.27 3.97 10.67
C GLY A 149 -4.50 2.81 10.05
N GLU A 150 -4.38 2.79 8.72
CA GLU A 150 -3.57 1.78 8.02
C GLU A 150 -2.08 1.98 8.29
N GLU A 151 -1.40 0.91 8.68
CA GLU A 151 0.04 0.90 8.92
C GLU A 151 0.80 0.57 7.63
N LEU A 152 1.07 1.57 6.80
CA LEU A 152 1.63 1.40 5.46
C LEU A 152 3.07 0.84 5.44
N SER A 153 3.80 0.95 6.53
CA SER A 153 5.12 0.32 6.70
C SER A 153 5.05 -1.20 6.88
N LYS A 154 3.92 -1.72 7.36
CA LYS A 154 3.69 -3.15 7.58
C LYS A 154 3.16 -3.87 6.34
N GLU A 155 2.93 -5.16 6.48
CA GLU A 155 2.29 -6.00 5.47
C GLU A 155 0.82 -5.61 5.32
N ALA A 156 0.35 -5.56 4.07
CA ALA A 156 -1.05 -5.26 3.78
C ALA A 156 -1.99 -6.29 4.44
N ARG A 157 -3.02 -5.79 5.08
CA ARG A 157 -4.07 -6.64 5.67
C ARG A 157 -4.91 -7.33 4.63
N VAL A 158 -5.09 -6.70 3.47
CA VAL A 158 -5.87 -7.23 2.36
C VAL A 158 -4.93 -7.64 1.24
N LYS A 159 -4.98 -8.91 0.82
CA LYS A 159 -4.23 -9.44 -0.32
C LYS A 159 -5.20 -9.87 -1.41
N LEU A 160 -4.95 -9.40 -2.62
CA LEU A 160 -5.72 -9.76 -3.80
C LEU A 160 -4.93 -10.79 -4.63
N SER A 161 -5.52 -11.93 -4.89
CA SER A 161 -4.90 -12.99 -5.68
C SER A 161 -5.92 -13.73 -6.55
N THR A 162 -5.44 -14.29 -7.65
CA THR A 162 -6.25 -15.30 -8.33
C THR A 162 -6.11 -16.65 -7.62
N ILE A 163 -7.12 -17.51 -7.76
CA ILE A 163 -7.11 -18.87 -7.18
C ILE A 163 -5.86 -19.65 -7.59
N HIS A 164 -5.37 -19.45 -8.82
CA HIS A 164 -4.17 -20.13 -9.32
C HIS A 164 -2.86 -19.58 -8.75
N ALA A 165 -2.80 -18.28 -8.43
CA ALA A 165 -1.60 -17.64 -7.91
C ALA A 165 -1.49 -17.70 -6.37
N ALA A 166 -2.55 -18.10 -5.68
CA ALA A 166 -2.60 -18.24 -4.23
C ALA A 166 -2.07 -19.59 -3.71
N LYS A 167 -1.57 -20.46 -4.61
CA LYS A 167 -1.03 -21.79 -4.29
C LYS A 167 0.41 -21.74 -3.85
#